data_9caa35c9e11076a646817c9f74fac638
#
_entry.id   9caa35c9e11076a646817c9f74fac638
#
_cell.length_a   1.000
_cell.length_b   1.000
_cell.length_c   1.000
_cell.angle_alpha   90.00
_cell.angle_beta   90.00
_cell.angle_gamma   90.00
#
_symmetry.space_group_name_H-M   'P 1'
#
loop_
_entity.id
_entity.type
_entity.pdbx_description
1 polymer ?
#
loop_
_entity_poly.entity_id
_entity_poly.type
_entity_poly.pdbx_seq_one_letter_code
_entity_poly.pdbx_strand_id
1 'polypeptide(L)'
;MNEDLTIPGVLARAVREHPDAEAVVDGPVRLTYAELGARVREAARAFVAAGVRHGDRIGIWAPNSHRWVVTALGALTAGAVVVPVNTRYKGDEARWMLGRGGVRLLFTEDGFLGNGYLAMLGLTPGAGVPALPGLTAVTYDAGPRPGATTWEDFLAAGASVGDEELDARAAAVRPGDVADILFTSGTTGRSKGAMCTHAQDVRTNRAWADRTGLRHGDRYLIVNPLFHSFGYKAGVFACLIRAATMVLQPVFEAGETMRLIEAERITVLPGAPTIYITMLDAPERVRHDLSSLRLAVTGASVVPVALVRRMRAELFPEVVTAYGLTESCGTVTACSVDDDDRTVATTSGRPIEGVEVRVTGADGAPVPAGEDGEILVRGHNVMLGYLGDEAATADAVRDGWLVTGDRGRLDERGYLTITGRSKDMYVTGGFNVYPAEVEQALAGHDAVAEAVVTGVPDARMGEVGRAYVVPRPGLAVTPEDLIGHCRERLAGFKVPREIVLVGALPRNATGKIDKAALAGSAKP
;
A
#
# COMPACT_ATOMS: atom_id res chain seq x y z
N MET A 1 4.06 -16.51 -24.90
CA MET A 1 2.74 -15.92 -24.52
C MET A 1 2.45 -16.00 -23.01
N ASN A 2 2.92 -17.01 -22.27
CA ASN A 2 2.73 -17.05 -20.79
C ASN A 2 3.72 -16.18 -20.03
N GLU A 3 4.93 -15.97 -20.54
CA GLU A 3 5.99 -15.16 -19.89
C GLU A 3 5.57 -13.70 -19.67
N ASP A 4 4.81 -13.12 -20.58
CA ASP A 4 4.32 -11.73 -20.47
C ASP A 4 3.28 -11.50 -19.36
N LEU A 5 2.82 -12.55 -18.68
CA LEU A 5 1.84 -12.49 -17.60
C LEU A 5 2.41 -12.87 -16.22
N THR A 6 3.74 -13.02 -16.11
CA THR A 6 4.44 -13.17 -14.83
C THR A 6 5.36 -11.99 -14.59
N ILE A 7 5.57 -11.60 -13.33
CA ILE A 7 6.48 -10.49 -12.99
C ILE A 7 7.93 -10.81 -13.42
N PRO A 8 8.46 -12.04 -13.21
CA PRO A 8 9.76 -12.42 -13.76
C PRO A 8 9.83 -12.29 -15.29
N GLY A 9 8.79 -12.68 -16.00
CA GLY A 9 8.72 -12.55 -17.46
C GLY A 9 8.68 -11.10 -17.94
N VAL A 10 7.94 -10.23 -17.22
CA VAL A 10 7.94 -8.77 -17.50
C VAL A 10 9.34 -8.18 -17.31
N LEU A 11 10.04 -8.53 -16.22
CA LEU A 11 11.42 -8.10 -16.01
C LEU A 11 12.35 -8.62 -17.11
N ALA A 12 12.28 -9.90 -17.45
CA ALA A 12 13.09 -10.49 -18.52
C ALA A 12 12.88 -9.80 -19.86
N ARG A 13 11.64 -9.41 -20.17
CA ARG A 13 11.32 -8.61 -21.36
C ARG A 13 11.97 -7.22 -21.30
N ALA A 14 11.82 -6.50 -20.18
CA ALA A 14 12.41 -5.17 -20.02
C ALA A 14 13.96 -5.21 -20.15
N VAL A 15 14.60 -6.22 -19.56
CA VAL A 15 16.05 -6.45 -19.69
C VAL A 15 16.46 -6.72 -21.13
N ARG A 16 15.70 -7.52 -21.86
CA ARG A 16 16.00 -7.86 -23.27
C ARG A 16 15.80 -6.68 -24.22
N GLU A 17 14.71 -5.92 -24.02
CA GLU A 17 14.30 -4.85 -24.94
C GLU A 17 14.99 -3.51 -24.64
N HIS A 18 15.36 -3.27 -23.36
CA HIS A 18 15.92 -2.00 -22.88
C HIS A 18 17.11 -2.19 -21.94
N PRO A 19 18.15 -3.01 -22.28
CA PRO A 19 19.22 -3.39 -21.36
C PRO A 19 19.96 -2.19 -20.76
N ASP A 20 20.22 -1.17 -21.57
CA ASP A 20 21.03 0.00 -21.21
C ASP A 20 20.19 1.15 -20.60
N ALA A 21 18.86 1.05 -20.63
CA ALA A 21 18.00 2.04 -20.00
C ALA A 21 18.14 1.98 -18.47
N GLU A 22 18.16 3.15 -17.82
CA GLU A 22 18.21 3.23 -16.36
C GLU A 22 16.91 2.68 -15.76
N ALA A 23 17.03 1.73 -14.86
CA ALA A 23 15.90 1.05 -14.22
C ALA A 23 15.63 1.56 -12.80
N VAL A 24 16.71 1.75 -12.00
CA VAL A 24 16.61 2.14 -10.58
C VAL A 24 17.63 3.21 -10.26
N VAL A 25 17.18 4.24 -9.54
CA VAL A 25 18.04 5.26 -8.91
C VAL A 25 17.67 5.30 -7.41
N ASP A 26 18.69 5.11 -6.56
CA ASP A 26 18.55 5.12 -5.10
C ASP A 26 19.81 5.79 -4.50
N GLY A 27 19.76 7.09 -4.33
CA GLY A 27 20.90 7.90 -3.94
C GLY A 27 22.09 7.71 -4.91
N PRO A 28 23.23 7.17 -4.45
CA PRO A 28 24.39 6.93 -5.32
C PRO A 28 24.27 5.66 -6.17
N VAL A 29 23.31 4.79 -5.89
CA VAL A 29 23.10 3.54 -6.63
C VAL A 29 22.29 3.83 -7.87
N ARG A 30 22.85 3.47 -9.03
CA ARG A 30 22.18 3.56 -10.33
C ARG A 30 22.31 2.22 -11.03
N LEU A 31 21.19 1.66 -11.45
CA LEU A 31 21.13 0.37 -12.13
C LEU A 31 20.44 0.53 -13.48
N THR A 32 21.05 0.03 -14.52
CA THR A 32 20.37 -0.23 -15.80
C THR A 32 19.43 -1.43 -15.66
N TYR A 33 18.57 -1.66 -16.65
CA TYR A 33 17.73 -2.88 -16.66
C TYR A 33 18.57 -4.15 -16.73
N ALA A 34 19.69 -4.16 -17.44
CA ALA A 34 20.63 -5.29 -17.46
C ALA A 34 21.22 -5.55 -16.06
N GLU A 35 21.69 -4.50 -15.37
CA GLU A 35 22.22 -4.60 -14.01
C GLU A 35 21.16 -4.99 -12.99
N LEU A 36 19.93 -4.43 -13.08
CA LEU A 36 18.81 -4.85 -12.25
C LEU A 36 18.52 -6.34 -12.45
N GLY A 37 18.46 -6.82 -13.70
CA GLY A 37 18.27 -8.22 -14.01
C GLY A 37 19.34 -9.12 -13.40
N ALA A 38 20.62 -8.70 -13.47
CA ALA A 38 21.74 -9.43 -12.85
C ALA A 38 21.62 -9.49 -11.33
N ARG A 39 21.29 -8.37 -10.66
CA ARG A 39 21.07 -8.32 -9.20
C ARG A 39 19.88 -9.16 -8.76
N VAL A 40 18.80 -9.15 -9.54
CA VAL A 40 17.62 -9.98 -9.28
C VAL A 40 17.95 -11.47 -9.40
N ARG A 41 18.74 -11.88 -10.40
CA ARG A 41 19.21 -13.27 -10.54
C ARG A 41 20.11 -13.69 -9.37
N GLU A 42 21.02 -12.81 -8.92
CA GLU A 42 21.87 -13.03 -7.75
C GLU A 42 21.02 -13.28 -6.49
N ALA A 43 20.05 -12.41 -6.23
CA ALA A 43 19.12 -12.56 -5.11
C ALA A 43 18.26 -13.84 -5.24
N ALA A 44 17.79 -14.17 -6.44
CA ALA A 44 16.99 -15.37 -6.67
C ALA A 44 17.81 -16.66 -6.38
N ARG A 45 19.11 -16.71 -6.76
CA ARG A 45 20.00 -17.81 -6.36
C ARG A 45 20.14 -17.92 -4.83
N ALA A 46 20.25 -16.78 -4.14
CA ALA A 46 20.34 -16.76 -2.69
C ALA A 46 19.05 -17.29 -2.03
N PHE A 47 17.87 -16.99 -2.58
CA PHE A 47 16.62 -17.59 -2.12
C PHE A 47 16.59 -19.11 -2.30
N VAL A 48 17.05 -19.61 -3.45
CA VAL A 48 17.15 -21.06 -3.70
C VAL A 48 18.12 -21.72 -2.72
N ALA A 49 19.31 -21.14 -2.50
CA ALA A 49 20.31 -21.62 -1.53
C ALA A 49 19.78 -21.61 -0.09
N ALA A 50 18.95 -20.62 0.27
CA ALA A 50 18.28 -20.56 1.56
C ALA A 50 17.13 -21.58 1.71
N GLY A 51 16.91 -22.44 0.72
CA GLY A 51 15.88 -23.49 0.72
C GLY A 51 14.46 -23.00 0.49
N VAL A 52 14.30 -21.79 -0.07
CA VAL A 52 12.99 -21.24 -0.43
C VAL A 52 12.36 -22.09 -1.55
N ARG A 53 11.15 -22.51 -1.33
CA ARG A 53 10.36 -23.34 -2.26
C ARG A 53 9.31 -22.49 -2.96
N HIS A 54 8.78 -23.00 -4.06
CA HIS A 54 7.65 -22.41 -4.77
C HIS A 54 6.46 -22.21 -3.82
N GLY A 55 5.92 -20.98 -3.77
CA GLY A 55 4.83 -20.59 -2.89
C GLY A 55 5.22 -20.25 -1.44
N ASP A 56 6.50 -20.38 -1.05
CA ASP A 56 6.98 -19.91 0.25
C ASP A 56 6.87 -18.38 0.34
N ARG A 57 6.61 -17.85 1.54
CA ARG A 57 6.32 -16.44 1.76
C ARG A 57 7.52 -15.72 2.35
N ILE A 58 7.90 -14.64 1.71
CA ILE A 58 9.04 -13.79 2.05
C ILE A 58 8.51 -12.44 2.55
N GLY A 59 8.89 -12.08 3.76
CA GLY A 59 8.54 -10.78 4.33
C GLY A 59 9.56 -9.70 3.95
N ILE A 60 9.10 -8.47 3.69
CA ILE A 60 9.97 -7.31 3.53
C ILE A 60 9.48 -6.19 4.44
N TRP A 61 10.25 -5.87 5.47
CA TRP A 61 9.96 -4.79 6.43
C TRP A 61 11.07 -3.74 6.40
N ALA A 62 11.07 -2.96 5.34
CA ALA A 62 12.11 -1.99 5.04
C ALA A 62 11.54 -0.80 4.25
N PRO A 63 12.21 0.37 4.24
CA PRO A 63 11.83 1.51 3.42
C PRO A 63 12.04 1.26 1.92
N ASN A 64 11.57 2.21 1.10
CA ASN A 64 11.84 2.23 -0.33
C ASN A 64 13.35 2.25 -0.56
N SER A 65 13.87 1.23 -1.21
CA SER A 65 15.29 1.11 -1.56
C SER A 65 15.48 0.15 -2.74
N HIS A 66 16.62 0.25 -3.42
CA HIS A 66 16.98 -0.71 -4.47
C HIS A 66 17.04 -2.16 -3.93
N ARG A 67 17.48 -2.34 -2.67
CA ARG A 67 17.50 -3.67 -2.01
C ARG A 67 16.09 -4.23 -1.83
N TRP A 68 15.11 -3.39 -1.50
CA TRP A 68 13.72 -3.78 -1.45
C TRP A 68 13.22 -4.30 -2.81
N VAL A 69 13.49 -3.54 -3.88
CA VAL A 69 13.09 -3.91 -5.26
C VAL A 69 13.76 -5.21 -5.70
N VAL A 70 15.08 -5.32 -5.49
CA VAL A 70 15.85 -6.54 -5.84
C VAL A 70 15.37 -7.75 -5.05
N THR A 71 15.09 -7.59 -3.75
CA THR A 71 14.55 -8.68 -2.90
C THR A 71 13.20 -9.15 -3.40
N ALA A 72 12.25 -8.24 -3.65
CA ALA A 72 10.92 -8.60 -4.11
C ALA A 72 10.97 -9.32 -5.47
N LEU A 73 11.70 -8.77 -6.44
CA LEU A 73 11.83 -9.36 -7.77
C LEU A 73 12.61 -10.68 -7.75
N GLY A 74 13.64 -10.79 -6.89
CA GLY A 74 14.40 -12.03 -6.69
C GLY A 74 13.54 -13.14 -6.08
N ALA A 75 12.74 -12.81 -5.05
CA ALA A 75 11.80 -13.74 -4.44
C ALA A 75 10.76 -14.27 -5.46
N LEU A 76 10.15 -13.36 -6.23
CA LEU A 76 9.20 -13.71 -7.30
C LEU A 76 9.84 -14.57 -8.40
N THR A 77 11.11 -14.31 -8.74
CA THR A 77 11.86 -15.11 -9.72
C THR A 77 12.17 -16.51 -9.20
N ALA A 78 12.41 -16.66 -7.90
CA ALA A 78 12.57 -17.97 -7.24
C ALA A 78 11.23 -18.71 -7.04
N GLY A 79 10.09 -18.12 -7.40
CA GLY A 79 8.75 -18.68 -7.23
C GLY A 79 8.15 -18.45 -5.84
N ALA A 80 8.69 -17.55 -5.06
CA ALA A 80 8.17 -17.19 -3.73
C ALA A 80 7.09 -16.11 -3.83
N VAL A 81 6.36 -15.93 -2.73
CA VAL A 81 5.28 -14.94 -2.55
C VAL A 81 5.80 -13.80 -1.68
N VAL A 82 5.63 -12.56 -2.12
CA VAL A 82 6.06 -11.37 -1.37
C VAL A 82 4.99 -10.92 -0.38
N VAL A 83 5.39 -10.69 0.87
CA VAL A 83 4.55 -10.17 1.95
C VAL A 83 5.16 -8.86 2.48
N PRO A 84 4.79 -7.71 1.91
CA PRO A 84 5.31 -6.43 2.34
C PRO A 84 4.74 -6.03 3.70
N VAL A 85 5.61 -5.54 4.60
CA VAL A 85 5.24 -5.08 5.95
C VAL A 85 5.30 -3.57 6.04
N ASN A 86 4.26 -2.95 6.56
CA ASN A 86 4.23 -1.51 6.77
C ASN A 86 5.31 -1.09 7.78
N THR A 87 6.23 -0.22 7.36
CA THR A 87 7.35 0.27 8.18
C THR A 87 6.92 1.06 9.41
N ARG A 88 5.66 1.46 9.50
CA ARG A 88 5.09 2.17 10.65
C ARG A 88 4.42 1.25 11.66
N TYR A 89 4.29 -0.05 11.36
CA TYR A 89 3.71 -1.03 12.29
C TYR A 89 4.59 -1.22 13.52
N LYS A 90 3.92 -1.53 14.64
CA LYS A 90 4.57 -1.91 15.88
C LYS A 90 4.74 -3.43 15.93
N GLY A 91 5.49 -3.90 16.93
CA GLY A 91 5.84 -5.31 17.05
C GLY A 91 4.64 -6.27 16.98
N ASP A 92 3.56 -5.99 17.69
CA ASP A 92 2.38 -6.86 17.73
C ASP A 92 1.66 -6.94 16.37
N GLU A 93 1.54 -5.80 15.66
CA GLU A 93 0.94 -5.76 14.32
C GLU A 93 1.79 -6.57 13.32
N ALA A 94 3.12 -6.35 13.33
CA ALA A 94 4.05 -7.06 12.46
C ALA A 94 4.10 -8.57 12.78
N ARG A 95 4.14 -8.93 14.06
CA ARG A 95 4.13 -10.33 14.52
C ARG A 95 2.86 -11.06 14.08
N TRP A 96 1.70 -10.41 14.25
CA TRP A 96 0.44 -10.96 13.76
C TRP A 96 0.49 -11.24 12.25
N MET A 97 0.91 -10.23 11.49
CA MET A 97 0.92 -10.30 10.03
C MET A 97 1.91 -11.35 9.52
N LEU A 98 3.14 -11.36 10.03
CA LEU A 98 4.18 -12.32 9.66
C LEU A 98 3.78 -13.76 10.05
N GLY A 99 3.20 -13.94 11.25
CA GLY A 99 2.71 -15.23 11.71
C GLY A 99 1.53 -15.73 10.88
N ARG A 100 0.52 -14.87 10.64
CA ARG A 100 -0.63 -15.21 9.79
C ARG A 100 -0.23 -15.45 8.35
N GLY A 101 0.72 -14.67 7.85
CA GLY A 101 1.31 -14.83 6.52
C GLY A 101 2.14 -16.11 6.38
N GLY A 102 2.53 -16.75 7.48
CA GLY A 102 3.43 -17.89 7.46
C GLY A 102 4.80 -17.55 6.90
N VAL A 103 5.25 -16.30 7.13
CA VAL A 103 6.56 -15.82 6.70
C VAL A 103 7.67 -16.51 7.50
N ARG A 104 8.65 -17.08 6.80
CA ARG A 104 9.80 -17.74 7.41
C ARG A 104 11.11 -17.01 7.22
N LEU A 105 11.20 -16.17 6.20
CA LEU A 105 12.37 -15.35 5.90
C LEU A 105 11.93 -13.89 5.75
N LEU A 106 12.50 -13.01 6.57
CA LEU A 106 12.20 -11.58 6.63
C LEU A 106 13.42 -10.79 6.21
N PHE A 107 13.22 -9.82 5.33
CA PHE A 107 14.21 -8.81 4.99
C PHE A 107 13.86 -7.50 5.68
N THR A 108 14.84 -6.85 6.32
CA THR A 108 14.58 -5.67 7.13
C THR A 108 15.75 -4.69 7.12
N GLU A 109 15.44 -3.42 7.36
CA GLU A 109 16.40 -2.36 7.68
C GLU A 109 16.13 -1.89 9.11
N ASP A 110 16.94 -2.40 10.07
CA ASP A 110 16.75 -2.14 11.48
C ASP A 110 17.18 -0.71 11.84
N GLY A 111 16.37 -0.02 12.64
CA GLY A 111 16.62 1.39 12.98
C GLY A 111 15.91 2.42 12.10
N PHE A 112 15.25 2.02 11.02
CA PHE A 112 14.50 2.96 10.19
C PHE A 112 13.40 3.68 10.99
N LEU A 113 13.40 5.02 10.92
CA LEU A 113 12.54 5.91 11.74
C LEU A 113 12.63 5.65 13.26
N GLY A 114 13.80 5.18 13.73
CA GLY A 114 14.04 4.86 15.13
C GLY A 114 13.42 3.54 15.62
N ASN A 115 12.92 2.69 14.71
CA ASN A 115 12.29 1.42 15.06
C ASN A 115 13.31 0.28 15.03
N GLY A 116 13.48 -0.44 16.16
CA GLY A 116 14.25 -1.69 16.23
C GLY A 116 13.38 -2.88 15.81
N TYR A 117 13.25 -3.15 14.53
CA TYR A 117 12.37 -4.20 13.99
C TYR A 117 12.76 -5.59 14.48
N LEU A 118 14.05 -5.89 14.53
CA LEU A 118 14.56 -7.18 15.04
C LEU A 118 14.19 -7.37 16.51
N ALA A 119 14.34 -6.32 17.33
CA ALA A 119 13.96 -6.36 18.75
C ALA A 119 12.44 -6.55 18.92
N MET A 120 11.61 -5.84 18.14
CA MET A 120 10.16 -5.98 18.15
C MET A 120 9.69 -7.41 17.84
N LEU A 121 10.49 -8.19 17.10
CA LEU A 121 10.20 -9.57 16.74
C LEU A 121 10.84 -10.60 17.69
N GLY A 122 11.57 -10.15 18.70
CA GLY A 122 12.27 -11.04 19.65
C GLY A 122 13.51 -11.71 19.06
N LEU A 123 14.06 -11.17 17.97
CA LEU A 123 15.21 -11.76 17.27
C LEU A 123 16.56 -11.27 17.83
N THR A 124 16.56 -10.22 18.66
CA THR A 124 17.79 -9.74 19.32
C THR A 124 17.87 -10.23 20.77
N PRO A 125 19.09 -10.48 21.30
CA PRO A 125 19.27 -10.82 22.72
C PRO A 125 18.66 -9.75 23.63
N GLY A 126 17.90 -10.17 24.65
CA GLY A 126 17.29 -9.25 25.61
C GLY A 126 16.08 -8.47 25.11
N ALA A 127 15.47 -8.85 23.99
CA ALA A 127 14.33 -8.15 23.39
C ALA A 127 13.07 -8.09 24.28
N GLY A 128 12.97 -8.91 25.34
CA GLY A 128 11.81 -8.92 26.24
C GLY A 128 10.54 -9.55 25.66
N VAL A 129 10.56 -9.95 24.40
CA VAL A 129 9.47 -10.64 23.70
C VAL A 129 10.00 -11.96 23.10
N PRO A 130 9.20 -13.04 23.07
CA PRO A 130 9.64 -14.31 22.48
C PRO A 130 9.82 -14.17 20.96
N ALA A 131 10.81 -14.82 20.37
CA ALA A 131 10.98 -14.87 18.92
C ALA A 131 9.77 -15.50 18.22
N LEU A 132 9.47 -15.05 17.00
CA LEU A 132 8.50 -15.72 16.14
C LEU A 132 9.06 -17.09 15.72
N PRO A 133 8.34 -18.19 15.97
CA PRO A 133 8.85 -19.53 15.66
C PRO A 133 9.17 -19.71 14.17
N GLY A 134 10.38 -20.16 13.88
CA GLY A 134 10.84 -20.45 12.52
C GLY A 134 11.07 -19.24 11.62
N LEU A 135 11.01 -18.01 12.15
CA LEU A 135 11.37 -16.81 11.43
C LEU A 135 12.88 -16.59 11.49
N THR A 136 13.49 -16.41 10.33
CA THR A 136 14.87 -15.92 10.18
C THR A 136 14.86 -14.55 9.53
N ALA A 137 15.88 -13.73 9.80
CA ALA A 137 15.96 -12.39 9.26
C ALA A 137 17.25 -12.17 8.47
N VAL A 138 17.14 -11.35 7.42
CA VAL A 138 18.25 -10.77 6.67
C VAL A 138 18.17 -9.25 6.84
N THR A 139 19.28 -8.63 7.20
CA THR A 139 19.32 -7.16 7.37
C THR A 139 20.01 -6.48 6.20
N TYR A 140 19.44 -5.32 5.82
CA TYR A 140 20.06 -4.40 4.84
C TYR A 140 21.08 -3.45 5.48
N ASP A 141 21.18 -3.45 6.81
CA ASP A 141 22.14 -2.61 7.53
C ASP A 141 23.59 -2.96 7.15
N ALA A 142 24.44 -1.94 7.16
CA ALA A 142 25.86 -2.15 7.00
C ALA A 142 26.44 -2.86 8.23
N GLY A 143 26.89 -4.10 8.05
CA GLY A 143 27.52 -4.93 9.06
C GLY A 143 26.57 -5.82 9.87
N PRO A 144 27.16 -6.70 10.70
CA PRO A 144 26.42 -7.73 11.42
C PRO A 144 25.42 -7.15 12.43
N ARG A 145 24.23 -7.74 12.48
CA ARG A 145 23.21 -7.47 13.50
C ARG A 145 22.90 -8.76 14.26
N PRO A 146 22.88 -8.76 15.58
CA PRO A 146 22.44 -9.92 16.34
C PRO A 146 21.04 -10.36 15.90
N GLY A 147 20.89 -11.64 15.58
CA GLY A 147 19.61 -12.23 15.18
C GLY A 147 19.27 -12.10 13.69
N ALA A 148 20.18 -11.58 12.87
CA ALA A 148 20.00 -11.50 11.42
C ALA A 148 21.29 -11.83 10.65
N THR A 149 21.12 -12.41 9.45
CA THR A 149 22.19 -12.56 8.46
C THR A 149 22.33 -11.22 7.71
N THR A 150 23.55 -10.85 7.29
CA THR A 150 23.74 -9.66 6.46
C THR A 150 23.21 -9.91 5.04
N TRP A 151 22.84 -8.84 4.35
CA TRP A 151 22.45 -8.92 2.94
C TRP A 151 23.56 -9.52 2.07
N GLU A 152 24.81 -9.15 2.33
CA GLU A 152 25.99 -9.61 1.61
C GLU A 152 26.22 -11.12 1.81
N ASP A 153 26.10 -11.62 3.05
CA ASP A 153 26.22 -13.05 3.36
C ASP A 153 25.07 -13.87 2.75
N PHE A 154 23.85 -13.29 2.76
CA PHE A 154 22.71 -13.92 2.11
C PHE A 154 22.95 -14.07 0.61
N LEU A 155 23.42 -13.03 -0.09
CA LEU A 155 23.75 -13.10 -1.52
C LEU A 155 24.89 -14.09 -1.79
N ALA A 156 25.96 -14.06 -0.98
CA ALA A 156 27.10 -14.95 -1.12
C ALA A 156 26.72 -16.44 -1.05
N ALA A 157 25.73 -16.80 -0.23
CA ALA A 157 25.24 -18.17 -0.15
C ALA A 157 24.66 -18.67 -1.50
N GLY A 158 24.17 -17.77 -2.33
CA GLY A 158 23.61 -18.08 -3.66
C GLY A 158 24.65 -18.56 -4.68
N ALA A 159 25.95 -18.38 -4.43
CA ALA A 159 27.02 -18.75 -5.37
C ALA A 159 27.06 -20.26 -5.69
N SER A 160 26.49 -21.09 -4.82
CA SER A 160 26.37 -22.55 -5.02
C SER A 160 25.28 -22.97 -6.02
N VAL A 161 24.36 -22.07 -6.39
CA VAL A 161 23.22 -22.37 -7.26
C VAL A 161 23.58 -22.02 -8.71
N GLY A 162 23.51 -23.01 -9.59
CA GLY A 162 23.80 -22.87 -11.01
C GLY A 162 22.69 -22.13 -11.78
N ASP A 163 23.05 -21.62 -12.97
CA ASP A 163 22.09 -20.96 -13.86
C ASP A 163 20.95 -21.86 -14.28
N GLU A 164 21.22 -23.15 -14.59
CA GLU A 164 20.21 -24.12 -15.02
C GLU A 164 19.12 -24.32 -13.97
N GLU A 165 19.50 -24.44 -12.67
CA GLU A 165 18.54 -24.57 -11.59
C GLU A 165 17.70 -23.30 -11.42
N LEU A 166 18.33 -22.13 -11.48
CA LEU A 166 17.63 -20.85 -11.40
C LEU A 166 16.65 -20.66 -12.56
N ASP A 167 17.07 -20.96 -13.79
CA ASP A 167 16.25 -20.82 -14.99
C ASP A 167 15.06 -21.79 -14.94
N ALA A 168 15.26 -23.01 -14.43
CA ALA A 168 14.17 -23.95 -14.21
C ALA A 168 13.16 -23.43 -13.17
N ARG A 169 13.64 -22.78 -12.09
CA ARG A 169 12.77 -22.16 -11.08
C ARG A 169 11.96 -21.00 -11.66
N ALA A 170 12.60 -20.09 -12.37
CA ALA A 170 11.94 -18.96 -13.01
C ALA A 170 10.91 -19.40 -14.04
N ALA A 171 11.23 -20.41 -14.86
CA ALA A 171 10.33 -20.99 -15.85
C ALA A 171 9.13 -21.74 -15.23
N ALA A 172 9.26 -22.20 -13.98
CA ALA A 172 8.17 -22.85 -13.25
C ALA A 172 7.10 -21.87 -12.74
N VAL A 173 7.41 -20.56 -12.67
CA VAL A 173 6.47 -19.53 -12.23
C VAL A 173 5.35 -19.37 -13.27
N ARG A 174 4.12 -19.45 -12.82
CA ARG A 174 2.94 -19.40 -13.68
C ARG A 174 2.11 -18.15 -13.45
N PRO A 175 1.37 -17.68 -14.45
CA PRO A 175 0.48 -16.52 -14.33
C PRO A 175 -0.54 -16.61 -13.17
N GLY A 176 -1.00 -17.83 -12.85
CA GLY A 176 -1.97 -18.08 -11.78
C GLY A 176 -1.37 -18.24 -10.38
N ASP A 177 -0.05 -18.27 -10.26
CA ASP A 177 0.61 -18.35 -8.94
C ASP A 177 0.42 -17.05 -8.17
N VAL A 178 0.29 -17.16 -6.84
CA VAL A 178 0.22 -15.98 -5.96
C VAL A 178 1.56 -15.25 -6.01
N ALA A 179 1.54 -13.99 -6.37
CA ALA A 179 2.73 -13.13 -6.41
C ALA A 179 2.94 -12.41 -5.08
N ASP A 180 1.86 -11.91 -4.50
CA ASP A 180 1.94 -11.18 -3.23
C ASP A 180 0.71 -11.38 -2.35
N ILE A 181 0.91 -11.07 -1.06
CA ILE A 181 -0.13 -11.01 -0.05
C ILE A 181 -0.01 -9.67 0.66
N LEU A 182 -0.89 -8.74 0.34
CA LEU A 182 -0.94 -7.44 0.99
C LEU A 182 -1.96 -7.46 2.13
N PHE A 183 -1.49 -7.14 3.33
CA PHE A 183 -2.35 -7.10 4.50
C PHE A 183 -3.08 -5.77 4.61
N THR A 184 -4.42 -5.84 4.63
CA THR A 184 -5.30 -4.70 4.89
C THR A 184 -5.87 -4.80 6.28
N SER A 185 -6.01 -3.68 6.98
CA SER A 185 -6.69 -3.63 8.27
C SER A 185 -8.18 -3.93 8.05
N GLY A 186 -8.60 -5.11 8.49
CA GLY A 186 -9.99 -5.57 8.34
C GLY A 186 -10.97 -4.83 9.28
N THR A 187 -12.25 -4.80 8.89
CA THR A 187 -13.35 -4.25 9.71
C THR A 187 -13.58 -5.00 11.04
N THR A 188 -12.97 -6.18 11.20
CA THR A 188 -13.03 -7.03 12.40
C THR A 188 -11.87 -6.82 13.38
N GLY A 189 -11.03 -5.79 13.16
CA GLY A 189 -9.93 -5.41 14.05
C GLY A 189 -8.59 -6.12 13.77
N ARG A 190 -8.55 -7.15 12.94
CA ARG A 190 -7.30 -7.83 12.55
C ARG A 190 -7.08 -7.76 11.05
N SER A 191 -5.83 -7.49 10.64
CA SER A 191 -5.45 -7.38 9.23
C SER A 191 -5.71 -8.68 8.46
N LYS A 192 -6.27 -8.58 7.25
CA LYS A 192 -6.50 -9.71 6.33
C LYS A 192 -5.52 -9.64 5.18
N GLY A 193 -4.93 -10.76 4.80
CA GLY A 193 -3.99 -10.83 3.69
C GLY A 193 -4.70 -11.07 2.36
N ALA A 194 -4.87 -10.05 1.53
CA ALA A 194 -5.40 -10.18 0.18
C ALA A 194 -4.36 -10.78 -0.76
N MET A 195 -4.69 -11.89 -1.41
CA MET A 195 -3.80 -12.63 -2.32
C MET A 195 -4.03 -12.18 -3.76
N CYS A 196 -2.96 -11.77 -4.44
CA CYS A 196 -2.99 -11.46 -5.87
C CYS A 196 -2.04 -12.37 -6.66
N THR A 197 -2.40 -12.70 -7.90
CA THR A 197 -1.57 -13.52 -8.80
C THR A 197 -0.68 -12.65 -9.68
N HIS A 198 0.36 -13.24 -10.24
CA HIS A 198 1.20 -12.58 -11.23
C HIS A 198 0.38 -11.99 -12.38
N ALA A 199 -0.55 -12.76 -12.94
CA ALA A 199 -1.37 -12.29 -14.05
C ALA A 199 -2.30 -11.14 -13.68
N GLN A 200 -2.86 -11.15 -12.48
CA GLN A 200 -3.69 -10.07 -11.96
C GLN A 200 -2.87 -8.78 -11.87
N ASP A 201 -1.68 -8.86 -11.26
CA ASP A 201 -0.80 -7.71 -11.11
C ASP A 201 -0.31 -7.15 -12.44
N VAL A 202 0.13 -8.01 -13.36
CA VAL A 202 0.61 -7.58 -14.68
C VAL A 202 -0.52 -6.92 -15.49
N ARG A 203 -1.70 -7.52 -15.54
CA ARG A 203 -2.84 -6.98 -16.31
C ARG A 203 -3.32 -5.67 -15.74
N THR A 204 -3.49 -5.60 -14.41
CA THR A 204 -3.98 -4.40 -13.73
C THR A 204 -3.02 -3.23 -13.90
N ASN A 205 -1.71 -3.46 -13.71
CA ASN A 205 -0.74 -2.38 -13.81
C ASN A 205 -0.41 -1.99 -15.26
N ARG A 206 -0.61 -2.89 -16.21
CA ARG A 206 -0.58 -2.55 -17.65
C ARG A 206 -1.73 -1.62 -17.99
N ALA A 207 -2.97 -1.99 -17.62
CA ALA A 207 -4.15 -1.18 -17.87
C ALA A 207 -4.08 0.18 -17.14
N TRP A 208 -3.50 0.21 -15.92
CA TRP A 208 -3.22 1.45 -15.20
C TRP A 208 -2.22 2.32 -15.95
N ALA A 209 -1.09 1.76 -16.39
CA ALA A 209 -0.05 2.48 -17.12
C ALA A 209 -0.57 3.04 -18.46
N ASP A 210 -1.40 2.27 -19.17
CA ASP A 210 -2.05 2.71 -20.41
C ASP A 210 -2.99 3.90 -20.13
N ARG A 211 -3.83 3.77 -19.09
CA ARG A 211 -4.86 4.76 -18.77
C ARG A 211 -4.28 6.07 -18.27
N THR A 212 -3.22 6.02 -17.47
CA THR A 212 -2.55 7.19 -16.88
C THR A 212 -1.49 7.81 -17.80
N GLY A 213 -1.14 7.16 -18.92
CA GLY A 213 -0.16 7.67 -19.86
C GLY A 213 1.31 7.50 -19.41
N LEU A 214 1.60 6.52 -18.52
CA LEU A 214 2.98 6.14 -18.21
C LEU A 214 3.65 5.49 -19.43
N ARG A 215 4.86 5.91 -19.78
CA ARG A 215 5.56 5.49 -20.99
C ARG A 215 7.05 5.22 -20.77
N HIS A 216 7.65 4.57 -21.74
CA HIS A 216 9.11 4.40 -21.78
C HIS A 216 9.82 5.76 -21.74
N GLY A 217 10.92 5.82 -21.01
CA GLY A 217 11.71 7.04 -20.81
C GLY A 217 11.18 7.96 -19.70
N ASP A 218 10.02 7.66 -19.08
CA ASP A 218 9.58 8.37 -17.89
C ASP A 218 10.52 8.06 -16.71
N ARG A 219 10.71 9.08 -15.87
CA ARG A 219 11.41 8.99 -14.59
C ARG A 219 10.40 9.15 -13.47
N TYR A 220 10.07 8.05 -12.83
CA TYR A 220 8.99 7.91 -11.88
C TYR A 220 9.53 8.00 -10.46
N LEU A 221 9.17 9.05 -9.72
CA LEU A 221 9.57 9.18 -8.32
C LEU A 221 8.63 8.37 -7.42
N ILE A 222 9.16 7.33 -6.80
CA ILE A 222 8.43 6.46 -5.87
C ILE A 222 8.60 6.99 -4.45
N VAL A 223 7.69 7.88 -4.05
CA VAL A 223 7.56 8.36 -2.66
C VAL A 223 6.55 7.53 -1.87
N ASN A 224 5.59 6.91 -2.57
CA ASN A 224 4.64 6.02 -1.94
C ASN A 224 5.36 4.78 -1.42
N PRO A 225 5.05 4.33 -0.19
CA PRO A 225 5.73 3.17 0.39
C PRO A 225 5.56 1.91 -0.45
N LEU A 226 6.65 1.16 -0.62
CA LEU A 226 6.66 -0.12 -1.36
C LEU A 226 5.88 -1.23 -0.65
N PHE A 227 5.54 -1.07 0.62
CA PHE A 227 4.62 -1.99 1.31
C PHE A 227 3.15 -1.76 0.96
N HIS A 228 2.82 -0.73 0.19
CA HIS A 228 1.46 -0.41 -0.26
C HIS A 228 1.34 -0.62 -1.77
N SER A 229 0.17 -1.05 -2.23
CA SER A 229 -0.09 -1.31 -3.67
C SER A 229 0.26 -0.11 -4.57
N PHE A 230 0.08 1.12 -4.10
CA PHE A 230 0.39 2.31 -4.88
C PHE A 230 1.90 2.51 -5.12
N GLY A 231 2.75 2.19 -4.14
CA GLY A 231 4.22 2.20 -4.33
C GLY A 231 4.72 0.95 -5.06
N TYR A 232 4.25 -0.23 -4.63
CA TYR A 232 4.74 -1.51 -5.13
C TYR A 232 4.20 -1.82 -6.53
N LYS A 233 2.87 -1.86 -6.68
CA LYS A 233 2.25 -2.30 -7.94
C LYS A 233 2.24 -1.18 -8.97
N ALA A 234 1.59 -0.06 -8.70
CA ALA A 234 1.54 1.08 -9.60
C ALA A 234 2.89 1.81 -9.76
N GLY A 235 3.85 1.59 -8.84
CA GLY A 235 5.23 2.05 -8.96
C GLY A 235 6.11 1.00 -9.66
N VAL A 236 6.56 -0.04 -8.91
CA VAL A 236 7.57 -0.99 -9.42
C VAL A 236 7.06 -1.75 -10.64
N PHE A 237 5.89 -2.40 -10.56
CA PHE A 237 5.42 -3.22 -11.68
C PHE A 237 5.06 -2.38 -12.91
N ALA A 238 4.45 -1.21 -12.72
CA ALA A 238 4.14 -0.33 -13.84
C ALA A 238 5.42 0.19 -14.54
N CYS A 239 6.46 0.54 -13.77
CA CYS A 239 7.76 0.91 -14.33
C CYS A 239 8.41 -0.23 -15.10
N LEU A 240 8.40 -1.47 -14.58
CA LEU A 240 8.90 -2.64 -15.31
C LEU A 240 8.14 -2.89 -16.62
N ILE A 241 6.81 -2.74 -16.61
CA ILE A 241 5.95 -2.93 -17.78
C ILE A 241 6.29 -1.92 -18.90
N ARG A 242 6.66 -0.68 -18.53
CA ARG A 242 6.96 0.40 -19.46
C ARG A 242 8.46 0.63 -19.69
N ALA A 243 9.33 -0.08 -19.01
CA ALA A 243 10.76 0.20 -18.95
C ALA A 243 11.03 1.68 -18.60
N ALA A 244 10.33 2.17 -17.55
CA ALA A 244 10.52 3.50 -16.97
C ALA A 244 11.53 3.44 -15.81
N THR A 245 12.20 4.55 -15.52
CA THR A 245 13.17 4.63 -14.43
C THR A 245 12.45 4.80 -13.08
N MET A 246 12.72 3.93 -12.12
CA MET A 246 12.29 4.06 -10.72
C MET A 246 13.29 4.90 -9.94
N VAL A 247 12.90 6.08 -9.49
CA VAL A 247 13.70 6.90 -8.56
C VAL A 247 13.08 6.74 -7.17
N LEU A 248 13.86 6.25 -6.21
CA LEU A 248 13.35 5.83 -4.91
C LEU A 248 13.57 6.91 -3.85
N GLN A 249 12.53 7.25 -3.12
CA GLN A 249 12.60 8.11 -1.95
C GLN A 249 12.01 7.38 -0.74
N PRO A 250 12.79 7.18 0.33
CA PRO A 250 12.36 6.40 1.50
C PRO A 250 11.23 7.05 2.30
N VAL A 251 11.27 8.38 2.43
CA VAL A 251 10.31 9.19 3.19
C VAL A 251 10.04 10.47 2.41
N PHE A 252 8.77 10.84 2.27
CA PHE A 252 8.40 12.12 1.69
C PHE A 252 8.86 13.27 2.61
N GLU A 253 9.64 14.18 2.03
CA GLU A 253 10.01 15.47 2.58
C GLU A 253 10.04 16.46 1.40
N ALA A 254 9.33 17.59 1.52
CA ALA A 254 9.05 18.44 0.36
C ALA A 254 10.32 19.00 -0.31
N GLY A 255 11.26 19.50 0.49
CA GLY A 255 12.52 20.05 -0.05
C GLY A 255 13.35 18.98 -0.74
N GLU A 256 13.51 17.81 -0.14
CA GLU A 256 14.23 16.68 -0.74
C GLU A 256 13.52 16.16 -1.99
N THR A 257 12.19 16.09 -1.99
CA THR A 257 11.39 15.71 -3.16
C THR A 257 11.65 16.67 -4.32
N MET A 258 11.62 17.98 -4.07
CA MET A 258 11.88 19.00 -5.10
C MET A 258 13.33 18.96 -5.60
N ARG A 259 14.29 18.74 -4.70
CA ARG A 259 15.69 18.53 -5.07
C ARG A 259 15.88 17.30 -5.98
N LEU A 260 15.20 16.19 -5.66
CA LEU A 260 15.24 14.98 -6.51
C LEU A 260 14.57 15.22 -7.87
N ILE A 261 13.45 15.96 -7.92
CA ILE A 261 12.79 16.31 -9.18
C ILE A 261 13.76 17.06 -10.10
N GLU A 262 14.46 18.06 -9.58
CA GLU A 262 15.43 18.84 -10.33
C GLU A 262 16.63 17.98 -10.75
N ALA A 263 17.28 17.32 -9.78
CA ALA A 263 18.52 16.57 -10.00
C ALA A 263 18.31 15.37 -10.94
N GLU A 264 17.22 14.64 -10.77
CA GLU A 264 16.92 13.42 -11.53
C GLU A 264 15.95 13.66 -12.69
N ARG A 265 15.56 14.92 -12.97
CA ARG A 265 14.63 15.26 -14.05
C ARG A 265 13.35 14.39 -14.02
N ILE A 266 12.74 14.29 -12.84
CA ILE A 266 11.53 13.48 -12.63
C ILE A 266 10.42 13.95 -13.56
N THR A 267 9.75 13.00 -14.22
CA THR A 267 8.61 13.28 -15.10
C THR A 267 7.27 12.88 -14.52
N VAL A 268 7.25 11.88 -13.62
CA VAL A 268 6.03 11.31 -13.05
C VAL A 268 6.14 11.26 -11.53
N LEU A 269 5.19 11.90 -10.85
CA LEU A 269 5.10 11.88 -9.39
C LEU A 269 3.68 11.50 -8.96
N PRO A 270 3.39 10.23 -8.66
CA PRO A 270 2.13 9.84 -8.06
C PRO A 270 2.15 10.02 -6.54
N GLY A 271 1.01 10.42 -5.98
CA GLY A 271 0.92 10.58 -4.56
C GLY A 271 -0.45 11.01 -4.04
N ALA A 272 -0.58 11.03 -2.72
CA ALA A 272 -1.76 11.58 -2.07
C ALA A 272 -1.86 13.11 -2.29
N PRO A 273 -3.05 13.72 -2.28
CA PRO A 273 -3.22 15.17 -2.44
C PRO A 273 -2.37 16.02 -1.51
N THR A 274 -2.11 15.52 -0.30
CA THR A 274 -1.27 16.21 0.70
C THR A 274 0.17 16.43 0.24
N ILE A 275 0.74 15.54 -0.58
CA ILE A 275 2.08 15.70 -1.17
C ILE A 275 2.11 16.96 -2.02
N TYR A 276 1.15 17.12 -2.92
CA TYR A 276 1.08 18.27 -3.83
C TYR A 276 0.77 19.58 -3.10
N ILE A 277 -0.14 19.55 -2.11
CA ILE A 277 -0.42 20.71 -1.27
C ILE A 277 0.86 21.16 -0.56
N THR A 278 1.58 20.24 0.06
CA THR A 278 2.83 20.57 0.77
C THR A 278 3.88 21.16 -0.17
N MET A 279 4.04 20.60 -1.38
CA MET A 279 4.98 21.12 -2.38
C MET A 279 4.56 22.51 -2.90
N LEU A 280 3.27 22.68 -3.19
CA LEU A 280 2.72 23.95 -3.70
C LEU A 280 2.85 25.09 -2.68
N ASP A 281 2.74 24.78 -1.39
CA ASP A 281 2.82 25.75 -0.30
C ASP A 281 4.24 25.94 0.25
N ALA A 282 5.23 25.12 -0.20
CA ALA A 282 6.61 25.22 0.24
C ALA A 282 7.29 26.50 -0.28
N PRO A 283 7.81 27.38 0.60
CA PRO A 283 8.46 28.63 0.18
C PRO A 283 9.70 28.40 -0.70
N GLU A 284 10.42 27.30 -0.47
CA GLU A 284 11.60 26.91 -1.23
C GLU A 284 11.33 26.44 -2.65
N ARG A 285 10.09 26.17 -3.02
CA ARG A 285 9.68 25.69 -4.35
C ARG A 285 10.25 26.52 -5.49
N VAL A 286 10.29 27.84 -5.31
CA VAL A 286 10.80 28.78 -6.32
C VAL A 286 12.31 28.67 -6.56
N ARG A 287 13.03 27.90 -5.77
CA ARG A 287 14.48 27.67 -5.88
C ARG A 287 14.82 26.44 -6.71
N HIS A 288 13.82 25.63 -7.07
CA HIS A 288 14.00 24.36 -7.78
C HIS A 288 13.40 24.41 -9.18
N ASP A 289 14.11 23.81 -10.13
CA ASP A 289 13.58 23.57 -11.48
C ASP A 289 12.70 22.32 -11.49
N LEU A 290 11.38 22.52 -11.42
CA LEU A 290 10.38 21.46 -11.47
C LEU A 290 9.80 21.26 -12.89
N SER A 291 10.36 21.89 -13.92
CA SER A 291 9.83 21.90 -15.29
C SER A 291 9.83 20.54 -16.00
N SER A 292 10.53 19.53 -15.43
CA SER A 292 10.51 18.16 -15.94
C SER A 292 9.23 17.41 -15.61
N LEU A 293 8.49 17.84 -14.58
CA LEU A 293 7.24 17.20 -14.17
C LEU A 293 6.21 17.22 -15.29
N ARG A 294 5.70 16.07 -15.66
CA ARG A 294 4.71 15.88 -16.71
C ARG A 294 3.38 15.38 -16.16
N LEU A 295 3.42 14.34 -15.35
CA LEU A 295 2.24 13.59 -14.91
C LEU A 295 2.18 13.48 -13.39
N ALA A 296 1.04 13.86 -12.82
CA ALA A 296 0.63 13.51 -11.47
C ALA A 296 -0.50 12.49 -11.50
N VAL A 297 -0.39 11.45 -10.68
CA VAL A 297 -1.51 10.53 -10.41
C VAL A 297 -1.87 10.65 -8.94
N THR A 298 -3.08 11.08 -8.64
CA THR A 298 -3.57 11.25 -7.27
C THR A 298 -4.79 10.37 -7.00
N GLY A 299 -5.15 10.21 -5.74
CA GLY A 299 -6.29 9.37 -5.32
C GLY A 299 -6.33 9.18 -3.83
N ALA A 300 -7.05 8.14 -3.39
CA ALA A 300 -7.24 7.75 -1.98
C ALA A 300 -8.04 8.76 -1.12
N SER A 301 -8.36 9.95 -1.61
CA SER A 301 -9.19 10.94 -0.93
C SER A 301 -9.83 11.91 -1.92
N VAL A 302 -10.77 12.74 -1.46
CA VAL A 302 -11.38 13.81 -2.26
C VAL A 302 -10.31 14.81 -2.70
N VAL A 303 -10.26 15.12 -3.99
CA VAL A 303 -9.32 16.08 -4.58
C VAL A 303 -10.11 17.35 -4.96
N PRO A 304 -9.91 18.50 -4.28
CA PRO A 304 -10.63 19.71 -4.62
C PRO A 304 -10.32 20.20 -6.05
N VAL A 305 -11.32 20.71 -6.77
CA VAL A 305 -11.12 21.28 -8.12
C VAL A 305 -10.05 22.37 -8.14
N ALA A 306 -10.02 23.21 -7.10
CA ALA A 306 -9.00 24.25 -6.94
C ALA A 306 -7.58 23.68 -6.87
N LEU A 307 -7.41 22.51 -6.22
CA LEU A 307 -6.10 21.83 -6.15
C LEU A 307 -5.69 21.30 -7.52
N VAL A 308 -6.59 20.64 -8.27
CA VAL A 308 -6.30 20.14 -9.63
C VAL A 308 -5.86 21.29 -10.54
N ARG A 309 -6.59 22.41 -10.51
CA ARG A 309 -6.23 23.59 -11.30
C ARG A 309 -4.86 24.16 -10.90
N ARG A 310 -4.61 24.24 -9.60
CA ARG A 310 -3.34 24.73 -9.10
C ARG A 310 -2.17 23.79 -9.48
N MET A 311 -2.38 22.48 -9.38
CA MET A 311 -1.40 21.48 -9.81
C MET A 311 -1.07 21.63 -11.30
N ARG A 312 -2.10 21.79 -12.16
CA ARG A 312 -1.89 21.97 -13.60
C ARG A 312 -1.22 23.31 -13.95
N ALA A 313 -1.55 24.37 -13.24
CA ALA A 313 -0.97 25.68 -13.50
C ALA A 313 0.50 25.79 -13.04
N GLU A 314 0.90 25.07 -11.98
CA GLU A 314 2.13 25.37 -11.27
C GLU A 314 3.13 24.20 -11.26
N LEU A 315 2.70 22.93 -11.50
CA LEU A 315 3.55 21.75 -11.40
C LEU A 315 3.46 20.79 -12.59
N PHE A 316 2.27 20.40 -13.02
CA PHE A 316 2.06 19.31 -13.97
C PHE A 316 1.10 19.69 -15.09
N PRO A 317 1.44 19.54 -16.37
CA PRO A 317 0.45 19.67 -17.44
C PRO A 317 -0.63 18.59 -17.38
N GLU A 318 -0.31 17.39 -16.86
CA GLU A 318 -1.22 16.25 -16.80
C GLU A 318 -1.46 15.84 -15.32
N VAL A 319 -2.72 15.86 -14.92
CA VAL A 319 -3.17 15.42 -13.59
C VAL A 319 -4.33 14.45 -13.77
N VAL A 320 -4.22 13.26 -13.18
CA VAL A 320 -5.28 12.25 -13.20
C VAL A 320 -5.59 11.76 -11.79
N THR A 321 -6.82 11.30 -11.58
CA THR A 321 -7.24 10.62 -10.35
C THR A 321 -7.48 9.15 -10.62
N ALA A 322 -7.29 8.31 -9.60
CA ALA A 322 -7.54 6.89 -9.66
C ALA A 322 -8.20 6.38 -8.36
N TYR A 323 -8.95 5.30 -8.48
CA TYR A 323 -9.55 4.59 -7.35
C TYR A 323 -9.21 3.12 -7.42
N GLY A 324 -8.97 2.53 -6.26
CA GLY A 324 -8.73 1.11 -6.10
C GLY A 324 -8.54 0.71 -4.65
N LEU A 325 -8.55 -0.59 -4.42
CA LEU A 325 -8.36 -1.24 -3.13
C LEU A 325 -7.26 -2.29 -3.27
N THR A 326 -6.70 -2.73 -2.16
CA THR A 326 -5.77 -3.87 -2.17
C THR A 326 -6.43 -5.12 -2.75
N GLU A 327 -7.71 -5.34 -2.41
CA GLU A 327 -8.54 -6.44 -2.91
C GLU A 327 -8.84 -6.37 -4.42
N SER A 328 -8.51 -5.25 -5.06
CA SER A 328 -8.59 -5.05 -6.52
C SER A 328 -7.21 -4.87 -7.16
N CYS A 329 -6.18 -5.50 -6.64
CA CYS A 329 -4.78 -5.34 -7.10
C CYS A 329 -4.31 -3.88 -7.19
N GLY A 330 -4.98 -2.95 -6.47
CA GLY A 330 -4.62 -1.55 -6.36
C GLY A 330 -5.37 -0.59 -7.29
N THR A 331 -6.04 -1.07 -8.36
CA THR A 331 -6.74 -0.18 -9.30
C THR A 331 -8.06 -0.76 -9.80
N VAL A 332 -9.09 0.06 -9.81
CA VAL A 332 -10.42 -0.22 -10.39
C VAL A 332 -10.71 0.76 -11.52
N THR A 333 -10.59 2.07 -11.23
CA THR A 333 -10.86 3.13 -12.19
C THR A 333 -9.73 4.14 -12.20
N ALA A 334 -9.56 4.83 -13.32
CA ALA A 334 -8.67 5.98 -13.44
C ALA A 334 -9.21 6.98 -14.47
N CYS A 335 -8.97 8.27 -14.24
CA CYS A 335 -9.11 9.29 -15.25
C CYS A 335 -8.07 9.14 -16.36
N SER A 336 -8.33 9.76 -17.49
CA SER A 336 -7.39 9.91 -18.60
C SER A 336 -6.66 11.25 -18.49
N VAL A 337 -5.49 11.35 -19.10
CA VAL A 337 -4.76 12.62 -19.26
C VAL A 337 -5.56 13.66 -20.06
N ASP A 338 -6.49 13.21 -20.91
CA ASP A 338 -7.35 14.07 -21.71
C ASP A 338 -8.58 14.60 -20.95
N ASP A 339 -8.83 14.14 -19.71
CA ASP A 339 -9.97 14.58 -18.92
C ASP A 339 -9.77 16.01 -18.41
N ASP A 340 -10.85 16.80 -18.43
CA ASP A 340 -10.83 18.16 -17.91
C ASP A 340 -10.72 18.23 -16.38
N ASP A 341 -10.39 19.43 -15.85
CA ASP A 341 -10.17 19.65 -14.41
C ASP A 341 -11.35 19.21 -13.54
N ARG A 342 -12.57 19.45 -14.03
CA ARG A 342 -13.78 19.11 -13.28
C ARG A 342 -13.96 17.60 -13.23
N THR A 343 -13.81 16.92 -14.35
CA THR A 343 -13.88 15.45 -14.42
C THR A 343 -12.85 14.81 -13.51
N VAL A 344 -11.58 15.25 -13.58
CA VAL A 344 -10.50 14.74 -12.71
C VAL A 344 -10.77 14.99 -11.23
N ALA A 345 -11.31 16.17 -10.87
CA ALA A 345 -11.54 16.52 -9.47
C ALA A 345 -12.81 15.90 -8.87
N THR A 346 -13.85 15.67 -9.68
CA THR A 346 -15.17 15.24 -9.17
C THR A 346 -15.47 13.77 -9.41
N THR A 347 -14.60 13.07 -10.13
CA THR A 347 -14.74 11.63 -10.39
C THR A 347 -13.43 10.89 -10.07
N SER A 348 -13.53 9.58 -9.98
CA SER A 348 -12.37 8.68 -9.87
C SER A 348 -12.06 7.97 -11.20
N GLY A 349 -12.57 8.52 -12.32
CA GLY A 349 -12.35 8.01 -13.66
C GLY A 349 -13.29 6.88 -14.07
N ARG A 350 -12.94 6.24 -15.18
CA ARG A 350 -13.65 5.07 -15.74
C ARG A 350 -12.95 3.77 -15.35
N PRO A 351 -13.65 2.63 -15.39
CA PRO A 351 -13.02 1.32 -15.22
C PRO A 351 -11.81 1.16 -16.15
N ILE A 352 -10.72 0.59 -15.62
CA ILE A 352 -9.57 0.21 -16.45
C ILE A 352 -9.95 -0.94 -17.39
N GLU A 353 -9.16 -1.19 -18.41
CA GLU A 353 -9.42 -2.24 -19.40
C GLU A 353 -9.61 -3.60 -18.73
N GLY A 354 -10.69 -4.32 -19.12
CA GLY A 354 -11.04 -5.65 -18.59
C GLY A 354 -11.61 -5.64 -17.16
N VAL A 355 -12.00 -4.49 -16.64
CA VAL A 355 -12.68 -4.33 -15.34
C VAL A 355 -14.08 -3.77 -15.56
N GLU A 356 -15.05 -4.36 -14.88
CA GLU A 356 -16.43 -3.91 -14.84
C GLU A 356 -16.74 -3.31 -13.47
N VAL A 357 -17.45 -2.20 -13.45
CA VAL A 357 -18.00 -1.57 -12.23
C VAL A 357 -19.51 -1.55 -12.34
N ARG A 358 -20.16 -1.94 -11.26
CA ARG A 358 -21.61 -1.86 -11.11
C ARG A 358 -21.94 -1.12 -9.83
N VAL A 359 -22.99 -0.31 -9.86
CA VAL A 359 -23.55 0.33 -8.68
C VAL A 359 -24.92 -0.27 -8.42
N THR A 360 -25.16 -0.74 -7.20
CA THR A 360 -26.40 -1.48 -6.83
C THR A 360 -27.14 -0.82 -5.68
N GLY A 361 -28.47 -0.90 -5.72
CA GLY A 361 -29.34 -0.54 -4.63
C GLY A 361 -29.32 -1.54 -3.48
N ALA A 362 -30.13 -1.28 -2.46
CA ALA A 362 -30.26 -2.15 -1.28
C ALA A 362 -30.84 -3.53 -1.61
N ASP A 363 -31.55 -3.66 -2.72
CA ASP A 363 -32.11 -4.91 -3.26
C ASP A 363 -31.09 -5.71 -4.10
N GLY A 364 -29.87 -5.17 -4.29
CA GLY A 364 -28.83 -5.76 -5.13
C GLY A 364 -29.00 -5.53 -6.62
N ALA A 365 -30.09 -4.85 -7.04
CA ALA A 365 -30.32 -4.52 -8.45
C ALA A 365 -29.44 -3.33 -8.88
N PRO A 366 -28.98 -3.29 -10.15
CA PRO A 366 -28.29 -2.11 -10.68
C PRO A 366 -29.16 -0.86 -10.58
N VAL A 367 -28.58 0.25 -10.17
CA VAL A 367 -29.28 1.56 -10.16
C VAL A 367 -29.05 2.32 -11.46
N PRO A 368 -29.96 3.22 -11.87
CA PRO A 368 -29.76 4.13 -12.99
C PRO A 368 -28.51 4.99 -12.87
N ALA A 369 -27.99 5.49 -13.99
CA ALA A 369 -26.88 6.43 -14.00
C ALA A 369 -27.20 7.68 -13.18
N GLY A 370 -26.26 8.11 -12.35
CA GLY A 370 -26.38 9.25 -11.44
C GLY A 370 -26.97 8.90 -10.07
N GLU A 371 -27.56 7.72 -9.89
CA GLU A 371 -28.06 7.28 -8.59
C GLU A 371 -26.95 6.61 -7.74
N ASP A 372 -27.07 6.77 -6.43
CA ASP A 372 -26.08 6.35 -5.44
C ASP A 372 -26.35 4.95 -4.93
N GLY A 373 -25.32 4.10 -4.91
CA GLY A 373 -25.45 2.73 -4.44
C GLY A 373 -24.13 2.11 -3.98
N GLU A 374 -24.14 0.81 -3.69
CA GLU A 374 -22.93 0.05 -3.36
C GLU A 374 -22.13 -0.26 -4.63
N ILE A 375 -20.82 -0.06 -4.56
CA ILE A 375 -19.90 -0.29 -5.69
C ILE A 375 -19.46 -1.75 -5.68
N LEU A 376 -19.74 -2.44 -6.78
CA LEU A 376 -19.28 -3.79 -7.06
C LEU A 376 -18.28 -3.77 -8.23
N VAL A 377 -17.23 -4.60 -8.12
CA VAL A 377 -16.17 -4.70 -9.12
C VAL A 377 -16.03 -6.14 -9.60
N ARG A 378 -15.92 -6.33 -10.91
CA ARG A 378 -15.61 -7.63 -11.53
C ARG A 378 -14.53 -7.46 -12.57
N GLY A 379 -13.57 -8.39 -12.60
CA GLY A 379 -12.50 -8.37 -13.61
C GLY A 379 -11.27 -9.12 -13.15
N HIS A 380 -10.24 -9.04 -13.99
CA HIS A 380 -8.95 -9.66 -13.71
C HIS A 380 -8.23 -9.07 -12.48
N ASN A 381 -8.65 -7.90 -12.02
CA ASN A 381 -8.08 -7.20 -10.87
C ASN A 381 -8.64 -7.67 -9.52
N VAL A 382 -9.70 -8.47 -9.48
CA VAL A 382 -10.27 -8.97 -8.21
C VAL A 382 -9.34 -10.03 -7.63
N MET A 383 -8.93 -9.85 -6.37
CA MET A 383 -8.05 -10.77 -5.63
C MET A 383 -8.55 -12.22 -5.67
N LEU A 384 -7.64 -13.18 -5.44
CA LEU A 384 -8.03 -14.58 -5.27
C LEU A 384 -8.88 -14.81 -4.02
N GLY A 385 -8.65 -14.01 -2.98
CA GLY A 385 -9.30 -14.10 -1.68
C GLY A 385 -8.36 -13.70 -0.55
N TYR A 386 -8.86 -13.82 0.67
CA TYR A 386 -8.07 -13.58 1.87
C TYR A 386 -7.36 -14.86 2.35
N LEU A 387 -6.08 -14.76 2.65
CA LEU A 387 -5.25 -15.87 3.08
C LEU A 387 -5.84 -16.62 4.28
N GLY A 388 -6.24 -17.90 4.07
CA GLY A 388 -6.80 -18.76 5.09
C GLY A 388 -8.05 -18.20 5.78
N ASP A 389 -8.87 -17.42 5.06
CA ASP A 389 -10.14 -16.89 5.55
C ASP A 389 -11.20 -16.99 4.44
N GLU A 390 -11.70 -18.21 4.25
CA GLU A 390 -12.69 -18.52 3.22
C GLU A 390 -14.02 -17.80 3.46
N ALA A 391 -14.41 -17.64 4.73
CA ALA A 391 -15.64 -16.95 5.09
C ALA A 391 -15.57 -15.47 4.71
N ALA A 392 -14.47 -14.77 5.08
CA ALA A 392 -14.29 -13.39 4.68
C ALA A 392 -14.14 -13.24 3.15
N THR A 393 -13.57 -14.23 2.47
CA THR A 393 -13.49 -14.25 1.00
C THR A 393 -14.86 -14.35 0.38
N ALA A 394 -15.72 -15.26 0.85
CA ALA A 394 -17.09 -15.41 0.37
C ALA A 394 -17.95 -14.17 0.64
N ASP A 395 -17.71 -13.48 1.76
CA ASP A 395 -18.37 -12.20 2.07
C ASP A 395 -17.92 -11.07 1.13
N ALA A 396 -16.63 -11.04 0.78
CA ALA A 396 -16.04 -9.98 -0.06
C ALA A 396 -16.27 -10.22 -1.55
N VAL A 397 -16.28 -11.48 -2.02
CA VAL A 397 -16.46 -11.82 -3.44
C VAL A 397 -17.67 -12.72 -3.61
N ARG A 398 -18.72 -12.19 -4.22
CA ARG A 398 -20.01 -12.88 -4.44
C ARG A 398 -20.28 -12.97 -5.94
N ASP A 399 -20.49 -14.18 -6.45
CA ASP A 399 -20.75 -14.44 -7.88
C ASP A 399 -19.73 -13.77 -8.83
N GLY A 400 -18.45 -13.74 -8.41
CA GLY A 400 -17.36 -13.11 -9.13
C GLY A 400 -17.30 -11.58 -9.03
N TRP A 401 -18.15 -10.96 -8.21
CA TRP A 401 -18.13 -9.53 -7.91
C TRP A 401 -17.50 -9.25 -6.55
N LEU A 402 -16.49 -8.41 -6.54
CA LEU A 402 -15.95 -7.84 -5.30
C LEU A 402 -16.92 -6.79 -4.77
N VAL A 403 -17.42 -7.02 -3.57
CA VAL A 403 -18.20 -6.05 -2.79
C VAL A 403 -17.21 -5.12 -2.11
N THR A 404 -17.04 -3.91 -2.64
CA THR A 404 -15.97 -3.00 -2.18
C THR A 404 -16.21 -2.44 -0.80
N GLY A 405 -17.47 -2.35 -0.37
CA GLY A 405 -17.90 -1.64 0.82
C GLY A 405 -17.87 -0.12 0.67
N ASP A 406 -17.54 0.38 -0.51
CA ASP A 406 -17.64 1.80 -0.87
C ASP A 406 -18.99 2.08 -1.57
N ARG A 407 -19.47 3.31 -1.45
CA ARG A 407 -20.66 3.81 -2.11
C ARG A 407 -20.28 4.84 -3.16
N GLY A 408 -21.07 4.90 -4.23
CA GLY A 408 -20.84 5.85 -5.31
C GLY A 408 -21.90 5.77 -6.37
N ARG A 409 -21.65 6.48 -7.47
CA ARG A 409 -22.52 6.52 -8.65
C ARG A 409 -21.70 6.55 -9.92
N LEU A 410 -22.22 5.95 -10.97
CA LEU A 410 -21.71 6.08 -12.34
C LEU A 410 -22.52 7.16 -13.06
N ASP A 411 -21.84 8.07 -13.76
CA ASP A 411 -22.53 8.99 -14.68
C ASP A 411 -22.83 8.30 -16.03
N GLU A 412 -23.58 8.96 -16.91
CA GLU A 412 -23.94 8.47 -18.25
C GLU A 412 -22.71 8.19 -19.14
N ARG A 413 -21.57 8.81 -18.84
CA ARG A 413 -20.29 8.59 -19.53
C ARG A 413 -19.49 7.43 -18.95
N GLY A 414 -19.98 6.80 -17.85
CA GLY A 414 -19.30 5.72 -17.14
C GLY A 414 -18.20 6.16 -16.18
N TYR A 415 -18.18 7.43 -15.76
CA TYR A 415 -17.27 7.91 -14.71
C TYR A 415 -17.82 7.60 -13.34
N LEU A 416 -16.97 7.03 -12.49
CA LEU A 416 -17.29 6.70 -11.10
C LEU A 416 -17.04 7.91 -10.19
N THR A 417 -18.02 8.27 -9.38
CA THR A 417 -17.86 9.20 -8.26
C THR A 417 -18.05 8.44 -6.96
N ILE A 418 -17.05 8.46 -6.08
CA ILE A 418 -17.15 7.89 -4.74
C ILE A 418 -17.89 8.88 -3.86
N THR A 419 -18.96 8.45 -3.18
CA THR A 419 -19.80 9.29 -2.32
C THR A 419 -19.67 8.98 -0.84
N GLY A 420 -19.10 7.81 -0.50
CA GLY A 420 -18.90 7.42 0.89
C GLY A 420 -18.45 5.97 1.05
N ARG A 421 -18.60 5.45 2.26
CA ARG A 421 -18.31 4.06 2.59
C ARG A 421 -19.47 3.43 3.34
N SER A 422 -19.76 2.19 3.01
CA SER A 422 -20.72 1.38 3.74
C SER A 422 -20.18 0.96 5.12
N LYS A 423 -18.85 1.06 5.29
CA LYS A 423 -18.13 0.68 6.51
C LYS A 423 -17.29 1.86 7.00
N ASP A 424 -17.25 2.06 8.31
CA ASP A 424 -16.69 3.20 9.05
C ASP A 424 -15.18 3.48 8.92
N MET A 425 -14.54 3.12 7.84
CA MET A 425 -13.13 3.42 7.64
C MET A 425 -12.96 4.92 7.32
N TYR A 426 -11.92 5.53 7.89
CA TYR A 426 -11.52 6.90 7.57
C TYR A 426 -10.09 6.95 7.05
N VAL A 427 -9.74 8.04 6.35
CA VAL A 427 -8.43 8.20 5.70
C VAL A 427 -7.63 9.29 6.37
N THR A 428 -6.54 8.89 7.05
CA THR A 428 -5.62 9.82 7.71
C THR A 428 -4.33 9.94 6.90
N GLY A 429 -4.09 11.09 6.27
CA GLY A 429 -2.86 11.35 5.52
C GLY A 429 -2.58 10.33 4.41
N GLY A 430 -3.62 9.86 3.72
CA GLY A 430 -3.52 8.85 2.67
C GLY A 430 -3.53 7.40 3.16
N PHE A 431 -3.57 7.15 4.46
CA PHE A 431 -3.64 5.80 5.05
C PHE A 431 -5.04 5.47 5.53
N ASN A 432 -5.50 4.28 5.18
CA ASN A 432 -6.75 3.74 5.66
C ASN A 432 -6.64 3.37 7.13
N VAL A 433 -7.54 3.90 7.96
CA VAL A 433 -7.68 3.56 9.37
C VAL A 433 -9.04 2.94 9.61
N TYR A 434 -9.03 1.78 10.22
CA TYR A 434 -10.26 1.06 10.56
C TYR A 434 -10.55 1.24 12.04
N PRO A 435 -11.70 1.84 12.40
CA PRO A 435 -12.08 2.05 13.78
C PRO A 435 -11.91 0.85 14.69
N ALA A 436 -12.32 -0.32 14.22
CA ALA A 436 -12.28 -1.55 15.01
C ALA A 436 -10.86 -1.93 15.51
N GLU A 437 -9.82 -1.62 14.74
CA GLU A 437 -8.44 -1.89 15.13
C GLU A 437 -8.00 -0.97 16.29
N VAL A 438 -8.39 0.30 16.20
CA VAL A 438 -8.11 1.29 17.25
C VAL A 438 -8.95 1.01 18.51
N GLU A 439 -10.22 0.65 18.31
CA GLU A 439 -11.13 0.22 19.38
C GLU A 439 -10.57 -0.99 20.13
N GLN A 440 -10.01 -1.97 19.40
CA GLN A 440 -9.40 -3.15 20.01
C GLN A 440 -8.13 -2.80 20.80
N ALA A 441 -7.30 -1.89 20.30
CA ALA A 441 -6.13 -1.42 21.04
C ALA A 441 -6.55 -0.72 22.34
N LEU A 442 -7.54 0.17 22.27
CA LEU A 442 -8.09 0.86 23.44
C LEU A 442 -8.71 -0.13 24.47
N ALA A 443 -9.44 -1.13 24.01
CA ALA A 443 -10.03 -2.17 24.88
C ALA A 443 -8.98 -3.02 25.60
N GLY A 444 -7.74 -3.05 25.12
CA GLY A 444 -6.60 -3.68 25.78
C GLY A 444 -6.07 -2.92 27.00
N HIS A 445 -6.55 -1.71 27.27
CA HIS A 445 -6.18 -0.94 28.45
C HIS A 445 -7.12 -1.27 29.63
N ASP A 446 -6.56 -1.58 30.81
CA ASP A 446 -7.31 -2.05 31.99
C ASP A 446 -8.45 -1.12 32.42
N ALA A 447 -8.27 0.19 32.24
CA ALA A 447 -9.25 1.20 32.62
C ALA A 447 -10.34 1.43 31.56
N VAL A 448 -10.33 0.77 30.40
CA VAL A 448 -11.33 0.95 29.34
C VAL A 448 -12.42 -0.11 29.47
N ALA A 449 -13.68 0.33 29.64
CA ALA A 449 -14.84 -0.54 29.60
C ALA A 449 -15.36 -0.73 28.17
N GLU A 450 -15.55 0.38 27.45
CA GLU A 450 -16.00 0.40 26.06
C GLU A 450 -15.26 1.52 25.30
N ALA A 451 -15.04 1.31 24.01
CA ALA A 451 -14.49 2.33 23.14
C ALA A 451 -15.14 2.27 21.75
N VAL A 452 -15.36 3.44 21.16
CA VAL A 452 -15.81 3.60 19.77
C VAL A 452 -14.99 4.68 19.11
N VAL A 453 -14.59 4.44 17.86
CA VAL A 453 -13.78 5.36 17.08
C VAL A 453 -14.54 5.79 15.83
N THR A 454 -14.44 7.06 15.49
CA THR A 454 -15.00 7.63 14.26
C THR A 454 -13.94 8.49 13.57
N GLY A 455 -13.97 8.53 12.24
CA GLY A 455 -13.26 9.56 11.49
C GLY A 455 -13.95 10.90 11.67
N VAL A 456 -13.16 11.94 11.89
CA VAL A 456 -13.64 13.34 11.90
C VAL A 456 -12.79 14.16 10.95
N PRO A 457 -13.37 15.19 10.27
CA PRO A 457 -12.63 16.03 9.33
C PRO A 457 -11.43 16.70 9.99
N ASP A 458 -10.30 16.71 9.30
CA ASP A 458 -9.08 17.42 9.68
C ASP A 458 -8.53 18.17 8.46
N ALA A 459 -8.19 19.45 8.64
CA ALA A 459 -7.78 20.31 7.53
C ALA A 459 -6.47 19.87 6.85
N ARG A 460 -5.59 19.15 7.57
CA ARG A 460 -4.28 18.73 7.08
C ARG A 460 -4.26 17.27 6.64
N MET A 461 -4.94 16.40 7.40
CA MET A 461 -4.85 14.95 7.21
C MET A 461 -6.04 14.37 6.43
N GLY A 462 -7.01 15.21 6.06
CA GLY A 462 -8.29 14.79 5.47
C GLY A 462 -9.26 14.35 6.57
N GLU A 463 -8.97 13.25 7.23
CA GLU A 463 -9.68 12.79 8.42
C GLU A 463 -8.68 12.35 9.51
N VAL A 464 -9.13 12.38 10.75
CA VAL A 464 -8.39 11.84 11.92
C VAL A 464 -9.33 11.08 12.83
N GLY A 465 -8.80 10.12 13.58
CA GLY A 465 -9.58 9.37 14.55
C GLY A 465 -9.94 10.21 15.77
N ARG A 466 -11.23 10.19 16.14
CA ARG A 466 -11.74 10.59 17.44
C ARG A 466 -12.30 9.36 18.14
N ALA A 467 -11.80 9.06 19.34
CA ALA A 467 -12.27 7.95 20.16
C ALA A 467 -13.20 8.46 21.27
N TYR A 468 -14.30 7.77 21.48
CA TYR A 468 -15.18 7.95 22.63
C TYR A 468 -14.99 6.74 23.55
N VAL A 469 -14.58 6.97 24.79
CA VAL A 469 -14.19 5.92 25.72
C VAL A 469 -15.04 6.00 26.99
N VAL A 470 -15.59 4.87 27.40
CA VAL A 470 -16.23 4.69 28.72
C VAL A 470 -15.18 4.08 29.65
N PRO A 471 -14.74 4.80 30.69
CA PRO A 471 -13.83 4.24 31.68
C PRO A 471 -14.50 3.16 32.54
N ARG A 472 -13.74 2.20 33.04
CA ARG A 472 -14.22 1.24 34.04
C ARG A 472 -14.44 1.95 35.38
N PRO A 473 -15.53 1.66 36.09
CA PRO A 473 -15.77 2.23 37.40
C PRO A 473 -14.61 1.98 38.37
N GLY A 474 -14.18 3.04 39.04
CA GLY A 474 -13.11 2.97 40.05
C GLY A 474 -11.67 3.06 39.50
N LEU A 475 -11.49 3.11 38.18
CA LEU A 475 -10.18 3.31 37.57
C LEU A 475 -10.09 4.70 36.93
N ALA A 476 -9.09 5.45 37.34
CA ALA A 476 -8.79 6.76 36.74
C ALA A 476 -7.94 6.57 35.47
N VAL A 477 -8.28 7.27 34.42
CA VAL A 477 -7.54 7.28 33.15
C VAL A 477 -7.72 8.63 32.48
N THR A 478 -6.66 9.13 31.85
CA THR A 478 -6.72 10.37 31.09
C THR A 478 -6.71 10.09 29.59
N PRO A 479 -7.19 11.02 28.75
CA PRO A 479 -7.02 10.91 27.29
C PRO A 479 -5.57 10.71 26.87
N GLU A 480 -4.62 11.38 27.54
CA GLU A 480 -3.19 11.31 27.27
C GLU A 480 -2.63 9.89 27.53
N ASP A 481 -3.06 9.23 28.62
CA ASP A 481 -2.68 7.84 28.94
C ASP A 481 -3.12 6.89 27.82
N LEU A 482 -4.37 7.03 27.35
CA LEU A 482 -4.93 6.21 26.28
C LEU A 482 -4.29 6.47 24.93
N ILE A 483 -3.95 7.73 24.63
CA ILE A 483 -3.17 8.08 23.42
C ILE A 483 -1.76 7.45 23.51
N GLY A 484 -1.12 7.51 24.67
CA GLY A 484 0.15 6.84 24.94
C GLY A 484 0.07 5.33 24.70
N HIS A 485 -0.94 4.69 25.28
CA HIS A 485 -1.22 3.26 25.10
C HIS A 485 -1.40 2.86 23.61
N CYS A 486 -2.13 3.68 22.84
CA CYS A 486 -2.29 3.46 21.41
C CYS A 486 -0.96 3.65 20.65
N ARG A 487 -0.14 4.65 21.01
CA ARG A 487 1.15 4.89 20.36
C ARG A 487 2.14 3.74 20.49
N GLU A 488 2.07 3.01 21.59
CA GLU A 488 2.93 1.84 21.81
C GLU A 488 2.53 0.64 20.93
N ARG A 489 1.25 0.56 20.52
CA ARG A 489 0.64 -0.62 19.91
C ARG A 489 0.26 -0.44 18.45
N LEU A 490 0.03 0.79 18.02
CA LEU A 490 -0.47 1.12 16.70
C LEU A 490 0.51 2.02 15.93
N ALA A 491 0.47 1.91 14.62
CA ALA A 491 1.15 2.85 13.74
C ALA A 491 0.66 4.28 13.98
N GLY A 492 1.54 5.28 13.91
CA GLY A 492 1.26 6.66 14.30
C GLY A 492 0.05 7.30 13.61
N PHE A 493 -0.25 6.91 12.36
CA PHE A 493 -1.42 7.40 11.62
C PHE A 493 -2.75 6.82 12.11
N LYS A 494 -2.73 5.70 12.83
CA LYS A 494 -3.90 5.04 13.43
C LYS A 494 -4.24 5.59 14.82
N VAL A 495 -3.29 6.24 15.48
CA VAL A 495 -3.48 6.80 16.83
C VAL A 495 -4.53 7.90 16.78
N PRO A 496 -5.62 7.82 17.57
CA PRO A 496 -6.65 8.85 17.58
C PRO A 496 -6.05 10.20 18.00
N ARG A 497 -6.47 11.25 17.31
CA ARG A 497 -6.05 12.63 17.63
C ARG A 497 -6.72 13.16 18.87
N GLU A 498 -7.92 12.68 19.14
CA GLU A 498 -8.75 13.10 20.26
C GLU A 498 -9.39 11.89 20.94
N ILE A 499 -9.37 11.88 22.25
CA ILE A 499 -10.12 10.92 23.07
C ILE A 499 -11.07 11.67 23.99
N VAL A 500 -12.35 11.36 23.88
CA VAL A 500 -13.42 11.92 24.68
C VAL A 500 -13.88 10.88 25.70
N LEU A 501 -13.71 11.15 26.99
CA LEU A 501 -14.25 10.28 28.04
C LEU A 501 -15.75 10.55 28.20
N VAL A 502 -16.56 9.50 28.13
CA VAL A 502 -18.03 9.57 28.21
C VAL A 502 -18.54 8.61 29.28
N GLY A 503 -19.68 8.93 29.88
CA GLY A 503 -20.31 8.07 30.91
C GLY A 503 -20.97 6.83 30.29
N ALA A 504 -21.46 6.91 29.05
CA ALA A 504 -22.05 5.82 28.30
C ALA A 504 -22.01 6.12 26.79
N LEU A 505 -21.99 5.07 25.97
CA LEU A 505 -22.13 5.20 24.51
C LEU A 505 -23.61 5.16 24.11
N PRO A 506 -24.08 6.07 23.23
CA PRO A 506 -25.47 6.05 22.74
C PRO A 506 -25.72 4.76 21.95
N ARG A 507 -26.93 4.22 22.13
CA ARG A 507 -27.35 2.99 21.46
C ARG A 507 -28.69 3.20 20.74
N ASN A 508 -28.81 2.61 19.57
CA ASN A 508 -30.06 2.59 18.81
C ASN A 508 -31.08 1.58 19.44
N ALA A 509 -32.29 1.53 18.88
CA ALA A 509 -33.37 0.67 19.35
C ALA A 509 -33.05 -0.85 19.32
N THR A 510 -32.01 -1.26 18.56
CA THR A 510 -31.54 -2.65 18.51
C THR A 510 -30.38 -2.94 19.47
N GLY A 511 -30.00 -1.97 20.32
CA GLY A 511 -28.88 -2.08 21.27
C GLY A 511 -27.48 -1.87 20.66
N LYS A 512 -27.39 -1.60 19.37
CA LYS A 512 -26.10 -1.27 18.69
C LYS A 512 -25.73 0.18 18.96
N ILE A 513 -24.43 0.44 19.05
CA ILE A 513 -23.90 1.80 19.25
C ILE A 513 -24.32 2.69 18.07
N ASP A 514 -24.89 3.85 18.39
CA ASP A 514 -25.30 4.86 17.43
C ASP A 514 -24.17 5.88 17.19
N LYS A 515 -23.36 5.60 16.18
CA LYS A 515 -22.22 6.46 15.82
C LYS A 515 -22.66 7.84 15.29
N ALA A 516 -23.83 7.93 14.67
CA ALA A 516 -24.36 9.21 14.18
C ALA A 516 -24.69 10.18 15.33
N ALA A 517 -25.22 9.64 16.43
CA ALA A 517 -25.50 10.42 17.64
C ALA A 517 -24.22 10.95 18.31
N LEU A 518 -23.09 10.20 18.21
CA LEU A 518 -21.80 10.65 18.72
C LEU A 518 -21.22 11.83 17.93
N ALA A 519 -21.37 11.82 16.61
CA ALA A 519 -20.90 12.93 15.75
C ALA A 519 -21.63 14.26 16.02
N GLY A 520 -22.87 14.20 16.49
CA GLY A 520 -23.69 15.39 16.83
C GLY A 520 -23.44 15.95 18.25
N SER A 521 -22.89 15.15 19.16
CA SER A 521 -22.71 15.54 20.57
C SER A 521 -21.42 16.32 20.86
N ALA A 522 -20.53 16.48 19.87
CA ALA A 522 -19.28 17.24 19.98
C ALA A 522 -19.41 18.64 19.39
N LYS A 523 -20.41 19.44 19.81
CA LYS A 523 -20.33 20.91 19.73
C LYS A 523 -19.93 21.45 21.11
N PRO A 524 -18.92 22.37 21.16
CA PRO A 524 -18.47 22.95 22.40
C PRO A 524 -19.56 23.71 23.14
#